data_7f7d1b7182b3da7dfb6f55a167ebc5f3
#
_entry.id   7f7d1b7182b3da7dfb6f55a167ebc5f3
#
_cell.length_a   1.000
_cell.length_b   1.000
_cell.length_c   1.000
_cell.angle_alpha   90.00
_cell.angle_beta   90.00
_cell.angle_gamma   90.00
#
_symmetry.space_group_name_H-M   'P 1'
#
loop_
_entity.id
_entity.type
_entity.pdbx_description
1 polymer ?
#
loop_
_entity_poly.entity_id
_entity_poly.type
_entity_poly.pdbx_seq_one_letter_code
_entity_poly.pdbx_strand_id
1 'polypeptide(L)'
;MRVMTDRSAEAPAPPASVNRRKRRAYDCLADALRFQLEACREAEGLATIVVSDQLGFCVAHSGGDGDHAELAARLPILANQTGGADVARSHEGTGLPWMAGSLVVRSFSVDEDTLYVGAIAGPGVELGVGNGDGDDVGPGGAILDRVASGFARLLAQ
;
A
#
# COMPACT_ATOMS: atom_id res chain seq x y z
N MET A 1 -13.85 60.56 -14.85
CA MET A 1 -13.61 59.43 -13.95
C MET A 1 -13.94 58.15 -14.70
N ARG A 2 -12.93 57.40 -15.13
CA ARG A 2 -13.13 56.12 -15.76
C ARG A 2 -12.97 55.03 -14.72
N VAL A 3 -14.04 54.30 -14.46
CA VAL A 3 -14.04 53.09 -13.63
C VAL A 3 -13.48 51.97 -14.50
N MET A 4 -12.24 51.50 -14.25
CA MET A 4 -11.71 50.27 -14.81
C MET A 4 -12.40 49.10 -14.10
N THR A 5 -13.33 48.47 -14.76
CA THR A 5 -13.83 47.14 -14.38
C THR A 5 -12.76 46.11 -14.78
N ASP A 6 -11.97 45.71 -13.83
CA ASP A 6 -11.09 44.57 -13.93
C ASP A 6 -11.95 43.30 -14.08
N ARG A 7 -12.12 42.87 -15.31
CA ARG A 7 -12.67 41.55 -15.61
C ARG A 7 -11.54 40.55 -15.41
N SER A 8 -11.39 40.09 -14.19
CA SER A 8 -10.64 38.85 -13.92
C SER A 8 -11.30 37.75 -14.76
N ALA A 9 -10.62 37.35 -15.82
CA ALA A 9 -11.02 36.23 -16.65
C ALA A 9 -10.93 34.95 -15.79
N GLU A 10 -12.01 34.60 -15.16
CA GLU A 10 -12.17 33.33 -14.46
C GLU A 10 -12.09 32.21 -15.51
N ALA A 11 -11.07 31.35 -15.40
CA ALA A 11 -10.92 30.21 -16.28
C ALA A 11 -12.16 29.31 -16.20
N PRO A 12 -12.76 28.87 -17.33
CA PRO A 12 -13.94 28.04 -17.29
C PRO A 12 -13.66 26.74 -16.54
N ALA A 13 -14.48 26.42 -15.54
CA ALA A 13 -14.39 25.15 -14.81
C ALA A 13 -14.58 23.98 -15.78
N PRO A 14 -13.80 22.89 -15.67
CA PRO A 14 -13.97 21.73 -16.53
C PRO A 14 -15.38 21.16 -16.41
N PRO A 15 -15.96 20.67 -17.51
CA PRO A 15 -17.35 20.20 -17.49
C PRO A 15 -17.54 19.06 -16.46
N ALA A 16 -18.61 19.13 -15.69
CA ALA A 16 -18.91 18.19 -14.58
C ALA A 16 -18.92 16.72 -15.02
N SER A 17 -19.16 16.43 -16.30
CA SER A 17 -19.15 15.08 -16.88
C SER A 17 -17.75 14.45 -16.90
N VAL A 18 -16.70 15.23 -17.15
CA VAL A 18 -15.31 14.76 -17.17
C VAL A 18 -14.83 14.40 -15.78
N ASN A 19 -15.21 15.20 -14.79
CA ASN A 19 -14.88 14.93 -13.38
C ASN A 19 -15.57 13.68 -12.85
N ARG A 20 -16.81 13.40 -13.27
CA ARG A 20 -17.54 12.19 -12.87
C ARG A 20 -16.91 10.92 -13.44
N ARG A 21 -16.43 10.92 -14.69
CA ARG A 21 -15.77 9.77 -15.31
C ARG A 21 -14.43 9.48 -14.64
N LYS A 22 -13.63 10.51 -14.38
CA LYS A 22 -12.36 10.36 -13.65
C LYS A 22 -12.59 9.84 -12.24
N ARG A 23 -13.54 10.39 -11.49
CA ARG A 23 -13.89 9.88 -10.15
C ARG A 23 -14.29 8.41 -10.19
N ARG A 24 -15.17 8.00 -11.09
CA ARG A 24 -15.56 6.59 -11.23
C ARG A 24 -14.39 5.68 -11.54
N ALA A 25 -13.46 6.11 -12.40
CA ALA A 25 -12.26 5.32 -12.70
C ALA A 25 -11.37 5.14 -11.46
N TYR A 26 -11.16 6.20 -10.67
CA TYR A 26 -10.42 6.12 -9.41
C TYR A 26 -11.13 5.26 -8.38
N ASP A 27 -12.45 5.40 -8.22
CA ASP A 27 -13.23 4.59 -7.28
C ASP A 27 -13.17 3.10 -7.66
N CYS A 28 -13.30 2.77 -8.96
CA CYS A 28 -13.17 1.40 -9.43
C CYS A 28 -11.78 0.82 -9.21
N LEU A 29 -10.72 1.62 -9.40
CA LEU A 29 -9.35 1.20 -9.15
C LEU A 29 -9.11 0.96 -7.66
N ALA A 30 -9.54 1.89 -6.82
CA ALA A 30 -9.41 1.75 -5.37
C ALA A 30 -10.14 0.51 -4.85
N ASP A 31 -11.34 0.25 -5.35
CA ASP A 31 -12.10 -0.96 -5.02
C ASP A 31 -11.38 -2.22 -5.51
N ALA A 32 -10.85 -2.23 -6.73
CA ALA A 32 -10.11 -3.37 -7.27
C ALA A 32 -8.85 -3.68 -6.44
N LEU A 33 -8.10 -2.65 -6.04
CA LEU A 33 -6.94 -2.78 -5.16
C LEU A 33 -7.34 -3.36 -3.80
N ARG A 34 -8.42 -2.85 -3.21
CA ARG A 34 -8.92 -3.33 -1.93
C ARG A 34 -9.38 -4.79 -2.02
N PHE A 35 -10.13 -5.17 -3.04
CA PHE A 35 -10.55 -6.56 -3.25
C PHE A 35 -9.38 -7.52 -3.43
N GLN A 36 -8.34 -7.08 -4.13
CA GLN A 36 -7.14 -7.88 -4.27
C GLN A 36 -6.42 -8.09 -2.94
N LEU A 37 -6.27 -7.04 -2.13
CA LEU A 37 -5.68 -7.16 -0.80
C LEU A 37 -6.52 -8.07 0.10
N GLU A 38 -7.85 -7.94 0.05
CA GLU A 38 -8.76 -8.79 0.81
C GLU A 38 -8.59 -10.27 0.43
N ALA A 39 -8.56 -10.58 -0.86
CA ALA A 39 -8.35 -11.94 -1.33
C ALA A 39 -7.00 -12.51 -0.88
N CYS A 40 -5.93 -11.73 -0.95
CA CYS A 40 -4.61 -12.14 -0.44
C CYS A 40 -4.62 -12.35 1.07
N ARG A 41 -5.25 -11.45 1.82
CA ARG A 41 -5.34 -11.52 3.27
C ARG A 41 -6.07 -12.78 3.73
N GLU A 42 -7.22 -13.08 3.14
CA GLU A 42 -8.03 -14.26 3.46
C GLU A 42 -7.31 -15.56 3.08
N ALA A 43 -6.73 -15.60 1.88
CA ALA A 43 -6.04 -16.81 1.38
C ALA A 43 -4.84 -17.20 2.25
N GLU A 44 -4.12 -16.23 2.83
CA GLU A 44 -2.89 -16.43 3.57
C GLU A 44 -3.07 -16.33 5.10
N GLY A 45 -4.29 -16.09 5.57
CA GLY A 45 -4.59 -15.98 7.00
C GLY A 45 -3.94 -14.77 7.68
N LEU A 46 -3.83 -13.66 6.96
CA LEU A 46 -3.22 -12.45 7.48
C LEU A 46 -4.21 -11.61 8.30
N ALA A 47 -3.73 -10.94 9.32
CA ALA A 47 -4.51 -9.99 10.08
C ALA A 47 -4.75 -8.70 9.29
N THR A 48 -3.72 -8.19 8.64
CA THR A 48 -3.75 -6.88 7.96
C THR A 48 -2.77 -6.87 6.79
N ILE A 49 -3.15 -6.19 5.70
CA ILE A 49 -2.24 -5.79 4.62
C ILE A 49 -2.43 -4.29 4.39
N VAL A 50 -1.33 -3.57 4.26
CA VAL A 50 -1.33 -2.14 3.94
C VAL A 50 -0.35 -1.87 2.81
N VAL A 51 -0.74 -1.02 1.87
CA VAL A 51 0.15 -0.48 0.84
C VAL A 51 0.25 1.03 1.02
N SER A 52 1.45 1.54 1.04
CA SER A 52 1.73 2.98 1.14
C SER A 52 2.56 3.49 -0.03
N ASP A 53 2.51 4.79 -0.24
CA ASP A 53 3.41 5.49 -1.15
C ASP A 53 4.74 5.83 -0.46
N GLN A 54 5.64 6.46 -1.21
CA GLN A 54 6.96 6.86 -0.71
C GLN A 54 6.93 7.93 0.39
N LEU A 55 5.81 8.64 0.55
CA LEU A 55 5.60 9.62 1.61
C LEU A 55 4.96 9.01 2.86
N GLY A 56 4.58 7.74 2.80
CA GLY A 56 3.94 7.04 3.91
C GLY A 56 2.43 7.22 3.98
N PHE A 57 1.78 7.69 2.90
CA PHE A 57 0.33 7.72 2.83
C PHE A 57 -0.24 6.37 2.43
N CYS A 58 -1.33 5.98 3.07
CA CYS A 58 -2.01 4.73 2.76
C CYS A 58 -2.70 4.80 1.39
N VAL A 59 -2.27 3.96 0.47
CA VAL A 59 -2.87 3.81 -0.86
C VAL A 59 -4.05 2.86 -0.83
N ALA A 60 -3.88 1.72 -0.15
CA ALA A 60 -4.92 0.72 0.03
C ALA A 60 -4.61 -0.15 1.25
N HIS A 61 -5.65 -0.72 1.84
CA HIS A 61 -5.50 -1.64 2.97
C HIS A 61 -6.63 -2.66 3.00
N SER A 62 -6.41 -3.76 3.72
CA SER A 62 -7.41 -4.76 4.06
C SER A 62 -7.18 -5.31 5.45
N GLY A 63 -8.25 -5.63 6.13
CA GLY A 63 -8.26 -6.26 7.45
C GLY A 63 -8.16 -5.31 8.62
N GLY A 64 -8.29 -5.86 9.78
CA GLY A 64 -7.90 -5.51 11.11
C GLY A 64 -8.34 -4.23 11.77
N ASP A 65 -8.23 -4.27 13.07
CA ASP A 65 -8.61 -3.17 13.98
C ASP A 65 -7.45 -2.18 14.23
N GLY A 66 -6.34 -2.32 13.47
CA GLY A 66 -5.16 -1.51 13.64
C GLY A 66 -5.26 -0.14 12.96
N ASP A 67 -4.36 0.75 13.33
CA ASP A 67 -4.20 2.04 12.66
C ASP A 67 -3.41 1.87 11.34
N HIS A 68 -4.14 1.74 10.23
CA HIS A 68 -3.56 1.55 8.91
C HIS A 68 -2.72 2.75 8.47
N ALA A 69 -3.09 3.96 8.86
CA ALA A 69 -2.34 5.17 8.55
C ALA A 69 -0.99 5.19 9.29
N GLU A 70 -0.95 4.75 10.54
CA GLU A 70 0.29 4.63 11.30
C GLU A 70 1.22 3.57 10.70
N LEU A 71 0.68 2.40 10.33
CA LEU A 71 1.45 1.37 9.65
C LEU A 71 1.98 1.88 8.31
N ALA A 72 1.13 2.51 7.48
CA ALA A 72 1.53 3.07 6.19
C ALA A 72 2.70 4.05 6.33
N ALA A 73 2.66 4.94 7.33
CA ALA A 73 3.73 5.88 7.61
C ALA A 73 5.05 5.21 8.00
N ARG A 74 4.99 4.03 8.61
CA ARG A 74 6.17 3.26 9.02
C ARG A 74 6.80 2.44 7.89
N LEU A 75 6.05 2.04 6.87
CA LEU A 75 6.54 1.13 5.83
C LEU A 75 7.78 1.65 5.08
N PRO A 76 7.84 2.91 4.61
CA PRO A 76 9.04 3.42 3.96
C PRO A 76 10.27 3.40 4.87
N ILE A 77 10.10 3.72 6.14
CA ILE A 77 11.18 3.73 7.13
C ILE A 77 11.71 2.31 7.35
N LEU A 78 10.81 1.36 7.57
CA LEU A 78 11.19 -0.04 7.81
C LEU A 78 11.86 -0.68 6.59
N ALA A 79 11.35 -0.42 5.39
CA ALA A 79 11.93 -0.92 4.15
C ALA A 79 13.33 -0.35 3.90
N ASN A 80 13.53 0.94 4.16
CA ASN A 80 14.82 1.60 3.94
C ASN A 80 15.90 1.16 4.95
N GLN A 81 15.52 0.75 6.16
CA GLN A 81 16.47 0.23 7.16
C GLN A 81 17.18 -1.05 6.72
N THR A 82 16.67 -1.75 5.73
CA THR A 82 17.15 -3.07 5.30
C THR A 82 17.71 -3.09 3.90
N GLY A 83 17.85 -1.93 3.28
CA GLY A 83 18.35 -1.81 1.91
C GLY A 83 17.43 -2.43 0.85
N GLY A 84 16.13 -2.52 1.12
CA GLY A 84 15.12 -3.05 0.21
C GLY A 84 14.94 -4.57 0.26
N ALA A 85 15.64 -5.27 1.13
CA ALA A 85 15.39 -6.70 1.37
C ALA A 85 14.08 -6.90 2.15
N ASP A 86 13.39 -7.98 1.87
CA ASP A 86 12.21 -8.38 2.65
C ASP A 86 12.60 -8.62 4.11
N VAL A 87 11.80 -8.07 5.03
CA VAL A 87 12.09 -8.15 6.46
C VAL A 87 10.87 -8.62 7.21
N ALA A 88 11.07 -9.67 7.99
CA ALA A 88 10.13 -10.05 9.03
C ALA A 88 10.52 -9.35 10.34
N ARG A 89 9.59 -8.65 10.97
CA ARG A 89 9.82 -8.00 12.26
C ARG A 89 8.73 -8.37 13.26
N SER A 90 9.17 -8.61 14.51
CA SER A 90 8.26 -8.69 15.65
C SER A 90 7.71 -7.29 16.00
N HIS A 91 6.64 -7.25 16.78
CA HIS A 91 6.04 -5.99 17.20
C HIS A 91 7.02 -5.05 17.92
N GLU A 92 7.98 -5.58 18.65
CA GLU A 92 9.02 -4.81 19.36
C GLU A 92 9.91 -4.00 18.40
N GLY A 93 10.20 -4.55 17.22
CA GLY A 93 11.02 -3.89 16.21
C GLY A 93 10.29 -2.84 15.38
N THR A 94 8.96 -2.79 15.41
CA THR A 94 8.14 -1.90 14.57
C THR A 94 7.71 -0.61 15.27
N GLY A 95 7.69 -0.61 16.60
CA GLY A 95 7.13 0.48 17.39
C GLY A 95 5.61 0.63 17.26
N LEU A 96 4.90 -0.43 16.86
CA LEU A 96 3.45 -0.49 16.70
C LEU A 96 2.85 -1.32 17.85
N PRO A 97 2.36 -0.69 18.92
CA PRO A 97 1.91 -1.41 20.14
C PRO A 97 0.67 -2.27 19.93
N TRP A 98 -0.14 -1.97 18.90
CA TRP A 98 -1.35 -2.71 18.55
C TRP A 98 -1.08 -3.97 17.72
N MET A 99 0.13 -4.15 17.23
CA MET A 99 0.51 -5.27 16.38
C MET A 99 0.76 -6.53 17.21
N ALA A 100 0.00 -7.57 16.97
CA ALA A 100 0.12 -8.83 17.70
C ALA A 100 0.98 -9.90 17.00
N GLY A 101 1.14 -9.81 15.68
CA GLY A 101 1.87 -10.76 14.86
C GLY A 101 3.16 -10.21 14.29
N SER A 102 3.87 -11.04 13.49
CA SER A 102 5.03 -10.59 12.73
C SER A 102 4.60 -9.76 11.53
N LEU A 103 5.42 -8.77 11.18
CA LEU A 103 5.26 -7.89 10.02
C LEU A 103 6.32 -8.22 8.99
N VAL A 104 5.94 -8.40 7.75
CA VAL A 104 6.85 -8.42 6.59
C VAL A 104 6.62 -7.18 5.76
N VAL A 105 7.71 -6.59 5.26
CA VAL A 105 7.69 -5.35 4.48
C VAL A 105 8.51 -5.51 3.23
N ARG A 106 8.03 -4.96 2.11
CA ARG A 106 8.75 -4.89 0.84
C ARG A 106 8.46 -3.58 0.13
N SER A 107 9.45 -3.06 -0.59
CA SER A 107 9.26 -2.03 -1.60
C SER A 107 9.09 -2.66 -2.98
N PHE A 108 8.29 -2.05 -3.83
CA PHE A 108 8.14 -2.40 -5.25
C PHE A 108 7.87 -1.14 -6.08
N SER A 109 8.18 -1.20 -7.36
CA SER A 109 8.01 -0.06 -8.26
C SER A 109 6.83 -0.31 -9.21
N VAL A 110 6.07 0.75 -9.42
CA VAL A 110 5.03 0.81 -10.46
C VAL A 110 5.27 2.09 -11.24
N ASP A 111 5.64 1.95 -12.50
CA ASP A 111 6.11 3.05 -13.34
C ASP A 111 7.30 3.78 -12.68
N GLU A 112 7.16 5.07 -12.39
CA GLU A 112 8.20 5.88 -11.72
C GLU A 112 8.02 5.96 -10.20
N ASP A 113 6.93 5.40 -9.67
CA ASP A 113 6.60 5.47 -8.26
C ASP A 113 7.10 4.25 -7.49
N THR A 114 7.58 4.48 -6.29
CA THR A 114 7.90 3.42 -5.33
C THR A 114 6.77 3.27 -4.33
N LEU A 115 6.27 2.05 -4.22
CA LEU A 115 5.25 1.67 -3.25
C LEU A 115 5.84 0.71 -2.21
N TYR A 116 5.21 0.64 -1.07
CA TYR A 116 5.60 -0.23 0.03
C TYR A 116 4.41 -1.07 0.46
N VAL A 117 4.62 -2.34 0.65
CA VAL A 117 3.60 -3.24 1.18
C VAL A 117 4.05 -3.82 2.51
N GLY A 118 3.15 -3.81 3.47
CA GLY A 118 3.32 -4.46 4.76
C GLY A 118 2.19 -5.45 5.01
N ALA A 119 2.54 -6.65 5.43
CA ALA A 119 1.59 -7.69 5.81
C ALA A 119 1.85 -8.15 7.24
N ILE A 120 0.81 -8.16 8.07
CA ILE A 120 0.85 -8.62 9.45
C ILE A 120 0.23 -10.00 9.52
N ALA A 121 0.94 -10.95 10.13
CA ALA A 121 0.46 -12.30 10.35
C ALA A 121 -0.79 -12.32 11.24
N GLY A 122 -1.74 -13.17 10.86
CA GLY A 122 -2.85 -13.53 11.71
C GLY A 122 -2.46 -14.54 12.81
N PRO A 123 -3.40 -14.90 13.70
CA PRO A 123 -3.17 -15.90 14.75
C PRO A 123 -2.71 -17.24 14.15
N GLY A 124 -1.58 -17.76 14.66
CA GLY A 124 -1.05 -19.06 14.22
C GLY A 124 -0.34 -19.06 12.86
N VAL A 125 -0.19 -17.91 12.23
CA VAL A 125 0.54 -17.74 10.95
C VAL A 125 1.93 -17.19 11.21
N GLU A 126 2.95 -17.87 10.71
CA GLU A 126 4.32 -17.40 10.71
C GLU A 126 4.72 -16.89 9.33
N LEU A 127 5.09 -15.61 9.26
CA LEU A 127 5.63 -15.00 8.05
C LEU A 127 7.16 -15.04 8.12
N GLY A 128 7.74 -16.12 7.61
CA GLY A 128 9.19 -16.22 7.42
C GLY A 128 9.63 -15.50 6.16
N VAL A 129 10.77 -14.83 6.22
CA VAL A 129 11.49 -14.35 5.02
C VAL A 129 12.63 -15.34 4.82
N GLY A 130 12.76 -15.85 3.58
CA GLY A 130 13.88 -16.74 3.24
C GLY A 130 15.22 -16.05 3.53
N ASN A 131 16.10 -16.73 4.22
CA ASN A 131 17.48 -16.28 4.38
C ASN A 131 18.12 -16.28 2.99
N GLY A 132 18.53 -15.14 2.50
CA GLY A 132 18.95 -14.81 1.14
C GLY A 132 20.00 -15.67 0.41
N ASP A 133 19.99 -16.96 0.61
CA ASP A 133 20.87 -17.93 -0.03
C ASP A 133 20.05 -18.86 -0.94
N GLY A 134 19.61 -18.32 -2.09
CA GLY A 134 19.01 -19.07 -3.19
C GLY A 134 17.57 -19.52 -2.96
N ASP A 135 16.78 -19.47 -3.99
CA ASP A 135 15.45 -20.05 -4.30
C ASP A 135 14.39 -20.28 -3.18
N ASP A 136 14.69 -20.10 -1.93
CA ASP A 136 13.75 -20.32 -0.83
C ASP A 136 13.09 -18.99 -0.41
N VAL A 137 12.13 -18.58 -1.22
CA VAL A 137 11.25 -17.45 -0.87
C VAL A 137 10.33 -17.96 0.23
N GLY A 138 10.57 -17.55 1.46
CA GLY A 138 9.71 -17.87 2.59
C GLY A 138 8.25 -17.43 2.33
N PRO A 139 7.27 -17.96 3.07
CA PRO A 139 5.85 -17.68 2.85
C PRO A 139 5.52 -16.18 2.84
N GLY A 140 6.22 -15.38 3.63
CA GLY A 140 6.08 -13.92 3.63
C GLY A 140 6.49 -13.28 2.30
N GLY A 141 7.59 -13.74 1.70
CA GLY A 141 8.07 -13.25 0.41
C GLY A 141 7.10 -13.56 -0.73
N ALA A 142 6.55 -14.78 -0.78
CA ALA A 142 5.58 -15.17 -1.79
C ALA A 142 4.28 -14.35 -1.72
N ILE A 143 3.82 -13.99 -0.53
CA ILE A 143 2.66 -13.10 -0.32
C ILE A 143 2.96 -11.71 -0.89
N LEU A 144 4.12 -11.16 -0.54
CA LEU A 144 4.52 -9.83 -1.00
C LEU A 144 4.67 -9.78 -2.53
N ASP A 145 5.19 -10.82 -3.16
CA ASP A 145 5.26 -10.94 -4.63
C ASP A 145 3.88 -10.93 -5.27
N ARG A 146 2.94 -11.65 -4.69
CA ARG A 146 1.55 -11.71 -5.19
C ARG A 146 0.88 -10.35 -5.10
N VAL A 147 1.03 -9.66 -3.99
CA VAL A 147 0.48 -8.31 -3.79
C VAL A 147 1.12 -7.32 -4.77
N ALA A 148 2.44 -7.28 -4.84
CA ALA A 148 3.18 -6.38 -5.72
C ALA A 148 2.81 -6.59 -7.20
N SER A 149 2.79 -7.85 -7.65
CA SER A 149 2.44 -8.20 -9.03
C SER A 149 1.00 -7.83 -9.37
N GLY A 150 0.09 -8.01 -8.43
CA GLY A 150 -1.31 -7.65 -8.61
C GLY A 150 -1.52 -6.14 -8.69
N PHE A 151 -0.88 -5.38 -7.82
CA PHE A 151 -0.90 -3.92 -7.87
C PHE A 151 -0.31 -3.38 -9.17
N ALA A 152 0.85 -3.89 -9.59
CA ALA A 152 1.47 -3.50 -10.85
C ALA A 152 0.52 -3.70 -12.05
N ARG A 153 -0.20 -4.82 -12.10
CA ARG A 153 -1.18 -5.08 -13.16
C ARG A 153 -2.37 -4.13 -13.14
N LEU A 154 -2.89 -3.79 -11.97
CA LEU A 154 -4.04 -2.90 -11.82
C LEU A 154 -3.68 -1.46 -12.10
N LEU A 155 -2.49 -1.02 -11.70
CA LEU A 155 -2.04 0.36 -11.90
C LEU A 155 -1.50 0.62 -13.32
N ALA A 156 -1.10 -0.41 -14.06
CA ALA A 156 -0.65 -0.32 -15.45
C ALA A 156 -1.79 -0.21 -16.49
N GLN A 157 -3.06 -0.26 -16.06
CA GLN A 157 -4.23 -0.08 -16.93
C GLN A 157 -4.59 1.40 -17.03
#